data_6d79550278d471df73840363603e0dfc
#
_entry.id   6d79550278d471df73840363603e0dfc
#
_cell.length_a   1.000
_cell.length_b   1.000
_cell.length_c   1.000
_cell.angle_alpha   90.00
_cell.angle_beta   90.00
_cell.angle_gamma   90.00
#
_symmetry.space_group_name_H-M   'P 1'
#
loop_
_entity.id
_entity.type
_entity.pdbx_description
1 polymer ?
#
loop_
_entity_poly.entity_id
_entity_poly.type
_entity_poly.pdbx_seq_one_letter_code
_entity_poly.pdbx_strand_id
1 'polypeptide(L)'
;MSGRLFRVFLATFAFCFSVHADSPLEKRMNQMRRSFKELKKAMEAPVEADKQKYLGWVANLKKASEEAKTMEPEKTEKVPSDQQKAFLEGYRSKMEEMIEQIDELEKAIQGGKWTEAKALIGQINQVQREGHGKYREKED
;
A
#
# COMPACT_ATOMS: atom_id res chain seq x y z
N MET A 1 -31.82 -51.98 39.15
CA MET A 1 -32.40 -51.00 38.19
C MET A 1 -31.32 -50.03 37.76
N SER A 2 -30.92 -50.15 36.53
CA SER A 2 -29.75 -49.46 35.93
C SER A 2 -30.12 -48.06 35.52
N GLY A 3 -29.54 -47.05 36.15
CA GLY A 3 -29.59 -45.68 35.71
C GLY A 3 -28.34 -45.35 34.91
N ARG A 4 -28.40 -45.34 33.57
CA ARG A 4 -27.34 -44.94 32.68
C ARG A 4 -27.26 -43.39 32.67
N LEU A 5 -26.22 -42.85 33.35
CA LEU A 5 -25.84 -41.42 33.17
C LEU A 5 -25.28 -41.22 31.76
N PHE A 6 -26.02 -40.52 30.95
CA PHE A 6 -25.58 -40.02 29.65
C PHE A 6 -24.76 -38.77 29.85
N ARG A 7 -23.42 -38.91 29.82
CA ARG A 7 -22.48 -37.75 29.84
C ARG A 7 -22.47 -37.13 28.43
N VAL A 8 -23.16 -36.02 28.30
CA VAL A 8 -23.06 -35.16 27.11
C VAL A 8 -21.72 -34.43 27.20
N PHE A 9 -20.77 -34.85 26.36
CA PHE A 9 -19.52 -34.14 26.16
C PHE A 9 -19.81 -32.95 25.26
N LEU A 10 -19.96 -31.75 25.85
CA LEU A 10 -20.05 -30.48 25.11
C LEU A 10 -18.64 -30.11 24.66
N ALA A 11 -18.27 -30.50 23.44
CA ALA A 11 -17.03 -30.06 22.80
C ALA A 11 -17.21 -28.58 22.39
N THR A 12 -16.73 -27.68 23.24
CA THR A 12 -16.58 -26.26 22.89
C THR A 12 -15.45 -26.15 21.86
N PHE A 13 -15.84 -26.06 20.59
CA PHE A 13 -14.95 -25.75 19.49
C PHE A 13 -14.58 -24.27 19.62
N ALA A 14 -13.45 -24.00 20.27
CA ALA A 14 -12.86 -22.66 20.30
C ALA A 14 -12.37 -22.34 18.89
N PHE A 15 -13.18 -21.61 18.12
CA PHE A 15 -12.79 -21.05 16.84
C PHE A 15 -11.80 -19.92 17.11
N CYS A 16 -10.50 -20.24 17.10
CA CYS A 16 -9.47 -19.23 17.12
C CYS A 16 -9.53 -18.45 15.81
N PHE A 17 -10.21 -17.33 15.82
CA PHE A 17 -10.03 -16.30 14.80
C PHE A 17 -8.59 -15.81 14.93
N SER A 18 -7.70 -16.32 14.10
CA SER A 18 -6.38 -15.72 13.89
C SER A 18 -6.61 -14.38 13.20
N VAL A 19 -6.68 -13.31 13.99
CA VAL A 19 -6.58 -11.96 13.46
C VAL A 19 -5.16 -11.84 12.93
N HIS A 20 -4.98 -11.97 11.61
CA HIS A 20 -3.71 -11.66 10.97
C HIS A 20 -3.49 -10.16 11.13
N ALA A 21 -2.54 -9.78 11.99
CA ALA A 21 -2.11 -8.40 12.07
C ALA A 21 -1.38 -8.04 10.77
N ASP A 22 -1.73 -6.87 10.17
CA ASP A 22 -1.04 -6.35 8.99
C ASP A 22 0.47 -6.31 9.21
N SER A 23 1.25 -6.78 8.23
CA SER A 23 2.71 -6.68 8.26
C SER A 23 3.14 -5.19 8.27
N PRO A 24 4.38 -4.87 8.71
CA PRO A 24 4.88 -3.49 8.66
C PRO A 24 4.77 -2.88 7.25
N LEU A 25 5.10 -3.64 6.21
CA LEU A 25 4.97 -3.21 4.82
C LEU A 25 3.49 -2.97 4.45
N GLU A 26 2.59 -3.88 4.82
CA GLU A 26 1.17 -3.74 4.54
C GLU A 26 0.58 -2.48 5.20
N LYS A 27 0.98 -2.15 6.42
CA LYS A 27 0.61 -0.89 7.08
C LYS A 27 1.03 0.33 6.25
N ARG A 28 2.25 0.33 5.67
CA ARG A 28 2.72 1.42 4.80
C ARG A 28 1.96 1.47 3.49
N MET A 29 1.72 0.33 2.86
CA MET A 29 0.91 0.23 1.64
C MET A 29 -0.52 0.73 1.86
N ASN A 30 -1.13 0.43 3.01
CA ASN A 30 -2.44 0.94 3.39
C ASN A 30 -2.44 2.46 3.58
N GLN A 31 -1.38 3.01 4.17
CA GLN A 31 -1.18 4.45 4.36
C GLN A 31 -1.02 5.17 3.01
N MET A 32 -0.19 4.63 2.11
CA MET A 32 -0.04 5.12 0.74
C MET A 32 -1.38 5.12 0.00
N ARG A 33 -2.12 4.02 0.06
CA ARG A 33 -3.44 3.89 -0.58
C ARG A 33 -4.44 4.93 -0.12
N ARG A 34 -4.49 5.22 1.18
CA ARG A 34 -5.41 6.24 1.74
C ARG A 34 -5.06 7.63 1.20
N SER A 35 -3.80 8.05 1.33
CA SER A 35 -3.35 9.36 0.87
C SER A 35 -3.53 9.53 -0.64
N PHE A 36 -3.20 8.50 -1.42
CA PHE A 36 -3.35 8.53 -2.87
C PHE A 36 -4.82 8.60 -3.31
N LYS A 37 -5.72 7.89 -2.62
CA LYS A 37 -7.17 7.96 -2.88
C LYS A 37 -7.71 9.39 -2.71
N GLU A 38 -7.31 10.07 -1.63
CA GLU A 38 -7.73 11.44 -1.37
C GLU A 38 -7.17 12.41 -2.44
N LEU A 39 -5.89 12.27 -2.79
CA LEU A 39 -5.26 13.07 -3.85
C LEU A 39 -5.94 12.85 -5.21
N LYS A 40 -6.21 11.60 -5.58
CA LYS A 40 -6.89 11.26 -6.83
C LYS A 40 -8.26 11.94 -6.91
N LYS A 41 -9.05 11.86 -5.84
CA LYS A 41 -10.36 12.51 -5.75
C LYS A 41 -10.25 14.04 -5.83
N ALA A 42 -9.30 14.64 -5.12
CA ALA A 42 -9.09 16.08 -5.10
C ALA A 42 -8.67 16.62 -6.48
N MET A 43 -7.84 15.89 -7.22
CA MET A 43 -7.37 16.31 -8.55
C MET A 43 -8.42 16.17 -9.67
N GLU A 44 -9.59 15.62 -9.39
CA GLU A 44 -10.73 15.66 -10.30
C GLU A 44 -11.31 17.09 -10.42
N ALA A 45 -11.37 17.82 -9.32
CA ALA A 45 -11.82 19.21 -9.23
C ALA A 45 -11.03 19.97 -8.14
N PRO A 46 -9.76 20.32 -8.39
CA PRO A 46 -8.90 20.90 -7.37
C PRO A 46 -9.34 22.32 -7.00
N VAL A 47 -9.24 22.64 -5.70
CA VAL A 47 -9.58 23.95 -5.13
C VAL A 47 -8.32 24.59 -4.57
N GLU A 48 -7.98 25.79 -5.01
CA GLU A 48 -6.76 26.49 -4.57
C GLU A 48 -6.71 26.69 -3.04
N ALA A 49 -7.84 26.96 -2.40
CA ALA A 49 -7.93 27.13 -0.96
C ALA A 49 -7.54 25.86 -0.17
N ASP A 50 -7.67 24.69 -0.79
CA ASP A 50 -7.34 23.39 -0.17
C ASP A 50 -5.89 22.93 -0.44
N LYS A 51 -5.08 23.73 -1.11
CA LYS A 51 -3.69 23.39 -1.50
C LYS A 51 -2.87 22.80 -0.36
N GLN A 52 -2.91 23.41 0.83
CA GLN A 52 -2.15 22.94 1.99
C GLN A 52 -2.60 21.56 2.46
N LYS A 53 -3.88 21.25 2.35
CA LYS A 53 -4.42 19.93 2.66
C LYS A 53 -3.90 18.88 1.67
N TYR A 54 -3.84 19.21 0.37
CA TYR A 54 -3.29 18.34 -0.66
C TYR A 54 -1.80 18.06 -0.42
N LEU A 55 -1.03 19.08 -0.09
CA LEU A 55 0.39 18.93 0.26
C LEU A 55 0.59 18.05 1.50
N GLY A 56 -0.31 18.10 2.47
CA GLY A 56 -0.31 17.18 3.62
C GLY A 56 -0.49 15.72 3.21
N TRP A 57 -1.39 15.43 2.26
CA TRP A 57 -1.56 14.07 1.73
C TRP A 57 -0.37 13.63 0.89
N VAL A 58 0.26 14.53 0.11
CA VAL A 58 1.49 14.23 -0.64
C VAL A 58 2.62 13.87 0.32
N ALA A 59 2.81 14.64 1.39
CA ALA A 59 3.83 14.38 2.40
C ALA A 59 3.64 13.00 3.08
N ASN A 60 2.39 12.65 3.42
CA ASN A 60 2.07 11.34 3.97
C ASN A 60 2.33 10.20 2.97
N LEU A 61 1.97 10.40 1.70
CA LEU A 61 2.22 9.44 0.63
C LEU A 61 3.72 9.22 0.44
N LYS A 62 4.50 10.29 0.35
CA LYS A 62 5.96 10.25 0.19
C LYS A 62 6.63 9.52 1.35
N LYS A 63 6.33 9.92 2.59
CA LYS A 63 6.89 9.29 3.79
C LYS A 63 6.61 7.79 3.83
N ALA A 64 5.37 7.38 3.58
CA ALA A 64 5.00 5.97 3.57
C ALA A 64 5.72 5.20 2.44
N SER A 65 5.94 5.82 1.27
CA SER A 65 6.67 5.24 0.15
C SER A 65 8.16 5.07 0.46
N GLU A 66 8.80 6.06 1.09
CA GLU A 66 10.20 6.00 1.52
C GLU A 66 10.42 4.88 2.56
N GLU A 67 9.52 4.76 3.53
CA GLU A 67 9.58 3.69 4.52
C GLU A 67 9.33 2.32 3.88
N ALA A 68 8.34 2.17 3.00
CA ALA A 68 8.05 0.94 2.28
C ALA A 68 9.22 0.48 1.40
N LYS A 69 9.97 1.41 0.77
CA LYS A 69 11.16 1.11 -0.04
C LYS A 69 12.24 0.35 0.75
N THR A 70 12.35 0.58 2.05
CA THR A 70 13.34 -0.09 2.92
C THR A 70 12.88 -1.48 3.39
N MET A 71 11.63 -1.85 3.15
CA MET A 71 11.05 -3.11 3.57
C MET A 71 11.08 -4.15 2.46
N GLU A 72 10.87 -5.41 2.79
CA GLU A 72 10.85 -6.51 1.85
C GLU A 72 9.41 -6.98 1.59
N PRO A 73 8.98 -7.13 0.32
CA PRO A 73 7.71 -7.77 -0.01
C PRO A 73 7.68 -9.22 0.47
N GLU A 74 6.54 -9.68 1.01
CA GLU A 74 6.35 -11.08 1.44
C GLU A 74 6.58 -12.08 0.29
N LYS A 75 6.23 -11.68 -0.93
CA LYS A 75 6.49 -12.47 -2.14
C LYS A 75 7.98 -12.83 -2.33
N THR A 76 8.92 -12.09 -1.73
CA THR A 76 10.35 -12.36 -1.82
C THR A 76 10.69 -13.78 -1.38
N GLU A 77 10.07 -14.29 -0.32
CA GLU A 77 10.30 -15.64 0.19
C GLU A 77 9.90 -16.75 -0.80
N LYS A 78 8.96 -16.44 -1.73
CA LYS A 78 8.49 -17.36 -2.77
C LYS A 78 9.32 -17.31 -4.06
N VAL A 79 10.26 -16.34 -4.15
CA VAL A 79 11.20 -16.22 -5.27
C VAL A 79 12.38 -17.13 -5.03
N PRO A 80 12.88 -17.88 -6.04
CA PRO A 80 14.09 -18.69 -5.93
C PRO A 80 15.27 -17.90 -5.34
N SER A 81 16.05 -18.49 -4.45
CA SER A 81 17.08 -17.80 -3.67
C SER A 81 18.12 -17.05 -4.50
N ASP A 82 18.47 -17.60 -5.65
CA ASP A 82 19.38 -16.99 -6.63
C ASP A 82 18.78 -15.77 -7.35
N GLN A 83 17.46 -15.57 -7.30
CA GLN A 83 16.73 -14.47 -7.93
C GLN A 83 16.25 -13.41 -6.93
N GLN A 84 16.27 -13.70 -5.62
CA GLN A 84 15.73 -12.79 -4.60
C GLN A 84 16.40 -11.42 -4.60
N LYS A 85 17.73 -11.37 -4.79
CA LYS A 85 18.47 -10.12 -4.86
C LYS A 85 17.97 -9.22 -6.00
N ALA A 86 17.87 -9.77 -7.20
CA ALA A 86 17.37 -9.03 -8.37
C ALA A 86 15.90 -8.61 -8.21
N PHE A 87 15.08 -9.44 -7.55
CA PHE A 87 13.70 -9.13 -7.23
C PHE A 87 13.58 -7.92 -6.28
N LEU A 88 14.39 -7.89 -5.21
CA LEU A 88 14.42 -6.79 -4.26
C LEU A 88 14.98 -5.50 -4.86
N GLU A 89 16.02 -5.59 -5.69
CA GLU A 89 16.56 -4.44 -6.43
C GLU A 89 15.49 -3.84 -7.35
N GLY A 90 14.76 -4.68 -8.08
CA GLY A 90 13.65 -4.27 -8.93
C GLY A 90 12.50 -3.62 -8.14
N TYR A 91 12.15 -4.17 -6.97
CA TYR A 91 11.16 -3.59 -6.07
C TYR A 91 11.58 -2.18 -5.60
N ARG A 92 12.81 -2.03 -5.13
CA ARG A 92 13.35 -0.74 -4.68
C ARG A 92 13.40 0.29 -5.80
N SER A 93 13.79 -0.12 -7.00
CA SER A 93 13.77 0.73 -8.19
C SER A 93 12.36 1.21 -8.54
N LYS A 94 11.35 0.34 -8.43
CA LYS A 94 9.96 0.70 -8.67
C LYS A 94 9.41 1.67 -7.60
N MET A 95 9.82 1.49 -6.35
CA MET A 95 9.49 2.43 -5.28
C MET A 95 10.18 3.79 -5.47
N GLU A 96 11.41 3.82 -5.96
CA GLU A 96 12.13 5.06 -6.30
C GLU A 96 11.42 5.83 -7.41
N GLU A 97 11.04 5.15 -8.50
CA GLU A 97 10.26 5.73 -9.60
C GLU A 97 8.96 6.37 -9.07
N MET A 98 8.29 5.70 -8.14
CA MET A 98 7.08 6.26 -7.50
C MET A 98 7.38 7.51 -6.68
N ILE A 99 8.45 7.52 -5.88
CA ILE A 99 8.86 8.65 -5.05
C ILE A 99 9.21 9.86 -5.92
N GLU A 100 9.93 9.67 -7.02
CA GLU A 100 10.25 10.73 -7.98
C GLU A 100 8.98 11.37 -8.55
N GLN A 101 7.99 10.57 -8.90
CA GLN A 101 6.72 11.10 -9.40
C GLN A 101 5.88 11.80 -8.32
N ILE A 102 5.98 11.36 -7.06
CA ILE A 102 5.37 12.05 -5.92
C ILE A 102 6.03 13.42 -5.72
N ASP A 103 7.35 13.53 -5.89
CA ASP A 103 8.07 14.80 -5.80
C ASP A 103 7.65 15.78 -6.90
N GLU A 104 7.46 15.30 -8.12
CA GLU A 104 6.94 16.13 -9.21
C GLU A 104 5.49 16.56 -8.94
N LEU A 105 4.66 15.66 -8.37
CA LEU A 105 3.30 15.99 -7.95
C LEU A 105 3.28 17.09 -6.89
N GLU A 106 4.17 17.01 -5.90
CA GLU A 106 4.33 18.05 -4.88
C GLU A 106 4.62 19.41 -5.51
N LYS A 107 5.59 19.48 -6.41
CA LYS A 107 5.96 20.70 -7.13
C LYS A 107 4.79 21.26 -7.96
N ALA A 108 4.07 20.39 -8.67
CA ALA A 108 2.92 20.80 -9.46
C ALA A 108 1.80 21.40 -8.58
N ILE A 109 1.50 20.78 -7.45
CA ILE A 109 0.51 21.29 -6.49
C ILE A 109 0.97 22.60 -5.86
N GLN A 110 2.23 22.72 -5.45
CA GLN A 110 2.81 23.96 -4.92
C GLN A 110 2.67 25.12 -5.91
N GLY A 111 2.93 24.84 -7.18
CA GLY A 111 2.83 25.82 -8.28
C GLY A 111 1.39 26.08 -8.78
N GLY A 112 0.37 25.39 -8.23
CA GLY A 112 -1.02 25.53 -8.72
C GLY A 112 -1.21 24.98 -10.14
N LYS A 113 -0.32 24.10 -10.61
CA LYS A 113 -0.35 23.48 -11.93
C LYS A 113 -1.28 22.27 -11.95
N TRP A 114 -2.57 22.51 -11.85
CA TRP A 114 -3.56 21.45 -11.62
C TRP A 114 -3.65 20.43 -12.74
N THR A 115 -3.50 20.85 -13.99
CA THR A 115 -3.48 19.94 -15.16
C THR A 115 -2.28 18.97 -15.09
N GLU A 116 -1.11 19.48 -14.73
CA GLU A 116 0.10 18.69 -14.55
C GLU A 116 -0.05 17.74 -13.36
N ALA A 117 -0.57 18.22 -12.23
CA ALA A 117 -0.85 17.40 -11.06
C ALA A 117 -1.80 16.24 -11.38
N LYS A 118 -2.87 16.48 -12.14
CA LYS A 118 -3.79 15.43 -12.58
C LYS A 118 -3.12 14.39 -13.47
N ALA A 119 -2.25 14.82 -14.38
CA ALA A 119 -1.48 13.89 -15.23
C ALA A 119 -0.55 13.02 -14.40
N LEU A 120 0.14 13.60 -13.40
CA LEU A 120 1.02 12.87 -12.48
C LEU A 120 0.26 11.85 -11.62
N ILE A 121 -0.96 12.14 -11.19
CA ILE A 121 -1.82 11.14 -10.53
C ILE A 121 -2.03 9.91 -11.43
N GLY A 122 -2.22 10.12 -12.73
CA GLY A 122 -2.34 9.03 -13.72
C GLY A 122 -1.06 8.19 -13.83
N GLN A 123 0.10 8.83 -13.86
CA GLN A 123 1.41 8.18 -13.92
C GLN A 123 1.69 7.38 -12.63
N ILE A 124 1.48 7.96 -11.45
CA ILE A 124 1.62 7.28 -10.16
C ILE A 124 0.71 6.04 -10.10
N ASN A 125 -0.54 6.16 -10.57
CA ASN A 125 -1.46 5.03 -10.63
C ASN A 125 -0.96 3.91 -11.56
N GLN A 126 -0.27 4.24 -12.64
CA GLN A 126 0.34 3.25 -13.53
C GLN A 126 1.50 2.53 -12.84
N VAL A 127 2.44 3.27 -12.24
CA VAL A 127 3.56 2.70 -11.47
C VAL A 127 3.07 1.77 -10.36
N GLN A 128 2.01 2.17 -9.65
CA GLN A 128 1.38 1.36 -8.63
C GLN A 128 0.83 0.04 -9.19
N ARG A 129 0.13 0.06 -10.32
CA ARG A 129 -0.41 -1.16 -10.95
C ARG A 129 0.70 -2.11 -11.40
N GLU A 130 1.75 -1.58 -12.00
CA GLU A 130 2.93 -2.35 -12.42
C GLU A 130 3.63 -2.99 -11.21
N GLY A 131 3.84 -2.22 -10.15
CA GLY A 131 4.44 -2.68 -8.90
C GLY A 131 3.61 -3.78 -8.23
N HIS A 132 2.31 -3.60 -8.11
CA HIS A 132 1.41 -4.61 -7.55
C HIS A 132 1.40 -5.90 -8.39
N GLY A 133 1.38 -5.80 -9.71
CA GLY A 133 1.42 -6.96 -10.60
C GLY A 133 2.66 -7.82 -10.42
N LYS A 134 3.80 -7.21 -10.12
CA LYS A 134 5.09 -7.89 -10.02
C LYS A 134 5.46 -8.29 -8.58
N TYR A 135 5.24 -7.41 -7.62
CA TYR A 135 5.79 -7.53 -6.26
C TYR A 135 4.77 -7.89 -5.18
N ARG A 136 3.48 -7.75 -5.45
CA ARG A 136 2.43 -8.16 -4.51
C ARG A 136 2.03 -9.63 -4.74
N GLU A 137 1.73 -10.35 -3.66
CA GLU A 137 1.07 -11.64 -3.77
C GLU A 137 -0.36 -11.46 -4.31
N LYS A 138 -0.79 -12.39 -5.15
CA LYS A 138 -2.21 -12.48 -5.51
C LYS A 138 -2.94 -13.08 -4.31
N GLU A 139 -3.98 -12.41 -3.88
CA GLU A 139 -4.96 -13.00 -2.97
C GLU A 139 -5.73 -14.05 -3.79
N ASP A 140 -5.66 -15.32 -3.36
CA ASP A 140 -6.44 -16.42 -3.96
C ASP A 140 -7.92 -16.30 -3.57
#